data_5a86919691551d03c3581c212e2d1c9d
#
_entry.id   5a86919691551d03c3581c212e2d1c9d
#
_cell.length_a   1.000
_cell.length_b   1.000
_cell.length_c   1.000
_cell.angle_alpha   90.00
_cell.angle_beta   90.00
_cell.angle_gamma   90.00
#
_symmetry.space_group_name_H-M   'P 1'
#
loop_
_entity.id
_entity.type
_entity.pdbx_description
1 polymer ?
#
loop_
_entity_poly.entity_id
_entity_poly.type
_entity_poly.pdbx_seq_one_letter_code
_entity_poly.pdbx_strand_id
1 'polypeptide(L)'
;MCGRFSITATAEDVEELFGIDDVEVFPPRYNIAPTQPILMVRQVSRGGDGANRPNREALLVRWGLIPSWVKDVKAFPLLINARSETVIEKNSFRAAIRHRRTLIPASGFYEWKRSGEKKSQAYWVKPRHGGLV
;
A
#
# COMPACT_ATOMS: atom_id res chain seq x y z
N MET A 1 5.09 -1.86 -13.61
CA MET A 1 3.99 -1.54 -12.65
C MET A 1 3.96 -2.65 -11.62
N CYS A 2 4.04 -2.29 -10.33
CA CYS A 2 4.08 -3.25 -9.24
C CYS A 2 2.80 -4.10 -9.18
N GLY A 3 2.93 -5.42 -9.23
CA GLY A 3 1.83 -6.38 -9.06
C GLY A 3 2.06 -7.36 -7.91
N ARG A 4 3.23 -7.30 -7.26
CA ARG A 4 3.61 -8.11 -6.11
C ARG A 4 4.60 -7.37 -5.23
N PHE A 5 4.47 -7.50 -3.91
CA PHE A 5 5.44 -6.95 -2.97
C PHE A 5 5.61 -7.87 -1.75
N SER A 6 6.54 -7.52 -0.88
CA SER A 6 6.81 -8.23 0.37
C SER A 6 6.84 -7.26 1.55
N ILE A 7 6.45 -7.74 2.72
CA ILE A 7 6.69 -7.11 4.01
C ILE A 7 7.27 -8.16 4.94
N THR A 8 8.54 -8.02 5.29
CA THR A 8 9.28 -8.91 6.18
C THR A 8 9.73 -8.23 7.47
N ALA A 9 9.47 -6.92 7.54
CA ALA A 9 9.63 -6.12 8.74
C ALA A 9 8.60 -6.54 9.80
N THR A 10 8.93 -6.32 11.06
CA THR A 10 8.04 -6.61 12.19
C THR A 10 7.03 -5.48 12.43
N ALA A 11 6.07 -5.70 13.32
CA ALA A 11 5.15 -4.64 13.75
C ALA A 11 5.91 -3.48 14.39
N GLU A 12 6.92 -3.79 15.21
CA GLU A 12 7.79 -2.83 15.88
C GLU A 12 8.58 -1.96 14.89
N ASP A 13 9.09 -2.55 13.79
CA ASP A 13 9.76 -1.79 12.73
C ASP A 13 8.82 -0.77 12.08
N VAL A 14 7.54 -1.13 11.93
CA VAL A 14 6.51 -0.24 11.38
C VAL A 14 6.17 0.86 12.38
N GLU A 15 6.02 0.51 13.67
CA GLU A 15 5.76 1.46 14.75
C GLU A 15 6.86 2.51 14.84
N GLU A 16 8.13 2.08 14.82
CA GLU A 16 9.29 2.97 14.86
C GLU A 16 9.32 3.91 13.64
N LEU A 17 9.17 3.36 12.43
CA LEU A 17 9.24 4.14 11.19
C LEU A 17 8.16 5.21 11.10
N PHE A 18 6.93 4.89 11.52
CA PHE A 18 5.79 5.80 11.36
C PHE A 18 5.46 6.58 12.63
N GLY A 19 6.11 6.30 13.76
CA GLY A 19 5.84 6.90 15.05
C GLY A 19 4.40 6.63 15.48
N ILE A 20 3.97 5.38 15.42
CA ILE A 20 2.64 4.90 15.81
C ILE A 20 2.79 3.79 16.84
N ASP A 21 1.72 3.52 17.58
CA ASP A 21 1.65 2.45 18.56
C ASP A 21 0.55 1.46 18.15
N ASP A 22 0.55 0.27 18.77
CA ASP A 22 -0.51 -0.74 18.65
C ASP A 22 -0.69 -1.30 17.21
N VAL A 23 0.39 -1.48 16.47
CA VAL A 23 0.33 -2.19 15.17
C VAL A 23 0.07 -3.68 15.44
N GLU A 24 -1.01 -4.20 14.88
CA GLU A 24 -1.33 -5.63 14.99
C GLU A 24 -0.17 -6.48 14.47
N VAL A 25 0.28 -7.44 15.29
CA VAL A 25 1.37 -8.36 14.92
C VAL A 25 0.96 -9.20 13.72
N PHE A 26 1.79 -9.24 12.72
CA PHE A 26 1.57 -10.00 11.48
C PHE A 26 2.81 -10.84 11.12
N PRO A 27 2.63 -12.02 10.50
CA PRO A 27 3.75 -12.81 10.05
C PRO A 27 4.44 -12.18 8.83
N PRO A 28 5.74 -12.42 8.62
CA PRO A 28 6.43 -12.02 7.40
C PRO A 28 5.73 -12.56 6.15
N ARG A 29 5.55 -11.69 5.15
CA ARG A 29 4.89 -12.03 3.89
C ARG A 29 5.78 -11.70 2.71
N TYR A 30 6.17 -12.72 1.97
CA TYR A 30 7.18 -12.62 0.91
C TYR A 30 6.60 -12.39 -0.49
N ASN A 31 5.30 -12.60 -0.70
CA ASN A 31 4.70 -12.58 -2.03
C ASN A 31 3.22 -12.16 -1.97
N ILE A 32 2.99 -10.91 -1.58
CA ILE A 32 1.66 -10.35 -1.47
C ILE A 32 1.11 -10.05 -2.87
N ALA A 33 -0.10 -10.51 -3.14
CA ALA A 33 -0.82 -10.33 -4.40
C ALA A 33 -2.01 -9.36 -4.26
N PRO A 34 -2.47 -8.77 -5.36
CA PRO A 34 -3.72 -8.02 -5.37
C PRO A 34 -4.88 -8.77 -4.74
N THR A 35 -5.80 -8.05 -4.15
CA THR A 35 -6.97 -8.54 -3.38
C THR A 35 -6.67 -9.12 -2.00
N GLN A 36 -5.43 -9.40 -1.67
CA GLN A 36 -5.05 -9.84 -0.34
C GLN A 36 -5.06 -8.69 0.68
N PRO A 37 -5.19 -8.99 2.00
CA PRO A 37 -5.02 -7.99 3.05
C PRO A 37 -3.59 -7.43 3.02
N ILE A 38 -3.47 -6.12 3.17
CA ILE A 38 -2.20 -5.41 3.25
C ILE A 38 -2.25 -4.40 4.39
N LEU A 39 -1.11 -4.14 5.01
CA LEU A 39 -0.98 -3.08 5.99
C LEU A 39 -0.98 -1.72 5.30
N MET A 40 -1.74 -0.77 5.86
CA MET A 40 -1.86 0.60 5.37
C MET A 40 -1.70 1.55 6.54
N VAL A 41 -0.88 2.58 6.37
CA VAL A 41 -0.74 3.67 7.34
C VAL A 41 -1.40 4.93 6.79
N ARG A 42 -2.28 5.55 7.56
CA ARG A 42 -2.95 6.79 7.19
C ARG A 42 -2.89 7.83 8.30
N GLN A 43 -3.07 9.08 7.92
CA GLN A 43 -3.29 10.16 8.87
C GLN A 43 -4.73 10.14 9.39
N VAL A 44 -4.90 10.37 10.68
CA VAL A 44 -6.22 10.50 11.34
C VAL A 44 -6.44 11.96 11.69
N SER A 45 -7.62 12.49 11.38
CA SER A 45 -8.02 13.81 11.88
C SER A 45 -8.34 13.71 13.37
N ARG A 46 -7.62 14.44 14.21
CA ARG A 46 -7.92 14.49 15.64
C ARG A 46 -9.11 15.41 15.91
N GLY A 47 -10.12 14.88 16.58
CA GLY A 47 -11.03 15.68 17.38
C GLY A 47 -10.32 16.08 18.68
N GLY A 48 -10.06 17.34 18.86
CA GLY A 48 -9.98 18.20 20.02
C GLY A 48 -9.23 17.83 21.32
N ASP A 49 -8.82 16.63 21.57
CA ASP A 49 -8.20 16.28 22.86
C ASP A 49 -6.68 16.22 22.73
N GLY A 50 -6.01 17.19 23.34
CA GLY A 50 -4.57 17.45 23.33
C GLY A 50 -3.63 16.30 23.75
N ALA A 51 -3.95 15.07 23.41
CA ALA A 51 -3.12 13.92 23.64
C ALA A 51 -1.92 13.88 22.68
N ASN A 52 -0.75 13.68 23.24
CA ASN A 52 0.56 13.56 22.59
C ASN A 52 0.70 12.25 21.75
N ARG A 53 -0.39 11.80 21.10
CA ARG A 53 -0.43 10.59 20.28
C ARG A 53 -0.22 10.91 18.79
N PRO A 54 0.44 10.03 18.03
CA PRO A 54 0.67 10.25 16.62
C PRO A 54 -0.66 10.41 15.84
N ASN A 55 -0.66 11.35 14.88
CA ASN A 55 -1.79 11.58 13.97
C ASN A 55 -1.92 10.49 12.90
N ARG A 56 -1.47 9.27 13.18
CA ARG A 56 -1.42 8.18 12.23
C ARG A 56 -1.95 6.91 12.88
N GLU A 57 -2.49 6.04 12.05
CA GLU A 57 -2.89 4.69 12.45
C GLU A 57 -2.54 3.68 11.36
N ALA A 58 -2.28 2.45 11.76
CA ALA A 58 -2.11 1.32 10.86
C ALA A 58 -3.39 0.49 10.80
N LEU A 59 -3.78 0.07 9.61
CA LEU A 59 -4.99 -0.71 9.36
C LEU A 59 -4.72 -1.83 8.36
N LEU A 60 -5.38 -2.97 8.50
CA LEU A 60 -5.45 -3.98 7.45
C LEU A 60 -6.54 -3.61 6.45
N VAL A 61 -6.16 -3.52 5.18
CA VAL A 61 -7.08 -3.22 4.08
C VAL A 61 -6.88 -4.20 2.91
N ARG A 62 -7.88 -4.35 2.08
CA ARG A 62 -7.76 -5.14 0.85
C ARG A 62 -6.99 -4.37 -0.22
N TRP A 63 -5.98 -4.96 -0.83
CA TRP A 63 -5.28 -4.35 -1.96
C TRP A 63 -6.18 -4.26 -3.20
N GLY A 64 -6.47 -3.05 -3.63
CA GLY A 64 -7.29 -2.72 -4.79
C GLY A 64 -8.28 -1.61 -4.48
N LEU A 65 -8.17 -0.50 -5.20
CA LEU A 65 -9.01 0.66 -4.99
C LEU A 65 -10.43 0.40 -5.52
N ILE A 66 -11.43 0.67 -4.68
CA ILE A 66 -12.84 0.70 -5.04
C ILE A 66 -13.33 2.13 -4.81
N PRO A 67 -13.67 2.89 -5.86
CA PRO A 67 -14.23 4.23 -5.71
C PRO A 67 -15.58 4.19 -4.96
N SER A 68 -15.87 5.20 -4.17
CA SER A 68 -17.07 5.27 -3.33
C SER A 68 -18.41 5.26 -4.11
N TRP A 69 -18.39 5.60 -5.40
CA TRP A 69 -19.56 5.60 -6.26
C TRP A 69 -19.88 4.23 -6.90
N VAL A 70 -18.99 3.25 -6.72
CA VAL A 70 -19.19 1.89 -7.27
C VAL A 70 -20.25 1.17 -6.44
N LYS A 71 -21.34 0.77 -7.09
CA LYS A 71 -22.44 0.03 -6.46
C LYS A 71 -22.22 -1.49 -6.49
N ASP A 72 -21.71 -2.01 -7.59
CA ASP A 72 -21.38 -3.43 -7.74
C ASP A 72 -19.87 -3.63 -7.83
N VAL A 73 -19.30 -4.03 -6.70
CA VAL A 73 -17.85 -4.28 -6.56
C VAL A 73 -17.39 -5.47 -7.39
N LYS A 74 -18.28 -6.46 -7.63
CA LYS A 74 -17.92 -7.67 -8.39
C LYS A 74 -17.80 -7.39 -9.89
N ALA A 75 -18.60 -6.47 -10.40
CA ALA A 75 -18.55 -6.04 -11.79
C ALA A 75 -17.49 -4.96 -12.07
N PHE A 76 -16.92 -4.37 -11.02
CA PHE A 76 -15.94 -3.29 -11.17
C PHE A 76 -14.53 -3.85 -11.41
N PRO A 77 -13.77 -3.29 -12.38
CA PRO A 77 -12.41 -3.76 -12.66
C PRO A 77 -11.47 -3.54 -11.46
N LEU A 78 -10.55 -4.48 -11.26
CA LEU A 78 -9.55 -4.41 -10.19
C LEU A 78 -8.53 -3.31 -10.48
N LEU A 79 -8.53 -2.25 -9.67
CA LEU A 79 -7.60 -1.13 -9.75
C LEU A 79 -6.48 -1.30 -8.71
N ILE A 80 -5.33 -1.80 -9.13
CA ILE A 80 -4.17 -2.05 -8.26
C ILE A 80 -3.04 -1.04 -8.43
N ASN A 81 -3.05 -0.28 -9.53
CA ASN A 81 -2.06 0.74 -9.85
C ASN A 81 -2.71 1.98 -10.47
N ALA A 82 -2.07 3.12 -10.30
CA ALA A 82 -2.42 4.36 -10.98
C ALA A 82 -1.17 4.94 -11.65
N ARG A 83 -1.36 5.60 -12.79
CA ARG A 83 -0.29 6.35 -13.45
C ARG A 83 -0.26 7.76 -12.91
N SER A 84 0.89 8.24 -12.47
CA SER A 84 1.09 9.59 -11.92
C SER A 84 0.62 10.68 -12.88
N GLU A 85 0.81 10.48 -14.19
CA GLU A 85 0.47 11.45 -15.23
C GLU A 85 -1.04 11.70 -15.35
N THR A 86 -1.86 10.72 -14.99
CA THR A 86 -3.33 10.79 -15.20
C THR A 86 -4.15 10.60 -13.92
N VAL A 87 -3.52 10.37 -12.77
CA VAL A 87 -4.18 10.04 -11.51
C VAL A 87 -5.15 11.13 -11.05
N ILE A 88 -4.84 12.40 -11.31
CA ILE A 88 -5.66 13.55 -10.91
C ILE A 88 -6.90 13.69 -11.81
N GLU A 89 -6.81 13.28 -13.07
CA GLU A 89 -7.87 13.44 -14.07
C GLU A 89 -8.89 12.30 -14.01
N LYS A 90 -8.41 11.06 -13.75
CA LYS A 90 -9.26 9.87 -13.76
C LYS A 90 -10.25 9.86 -12.59
N ASN A 91 -11.54 9.74 -12.91
CA ASN A 91 -12.64 9.71 -11.93
C ASN A 91 -12.43 8.68 -10.81
N SER A 92 -11.84 7.52 -11.13
CA SER A 92 -11.59 6.46 -10.15
C SER A 92 -10.58 6.85 -9.07
N PHE A 93 -9.63 7.74 -9.37
CA PHE A 93 -8.54 8.09 -8.47
C PHE A 93 -8.62 9.53 -7.93
N ARG A 94 -9.26 10.44 -8.68
CA ARG A 94 -9.26 11.89 -8.40
C ARG A 94 -9.62 12.27 -6.96
N ALA A 95 -10.66 11.67 -6.40
CA ALA A 95 -11.07 11.93 -5.03
C ALA A 95 -10.09 11.31 -4.01
N ALA A 96 -9.60 10.10 -4.28
CA ALA A 96 -8.68 9.40 -3.40
C ALA A 96 -7.33 10.12 -3.29
N ILE A 97 -6.74 10.52 -4.42
CA ILE A 97 -5.44 11.21 -4.41
C ILE A 97 -5.49 12.59 -3.73
N ARG A 98 -6.63 13.25 -3.75
CA ARG A 98 -6.81 14.55 -3.09
C ARG A 98 -7.04 14.46 -1.60
N HIS A 99 -7.79 13.47 -1.14
CA HIS A 99 -8.35 13.46 0.22
C HIS A 99 -8.04 12.19 1.05
N ARG A 100 -7.53 11.13 0.43
CA ARG A 100 -7.36 9.82 1.09
C ARG A 100 -6.05 9.16 0.71
N ARG A 101 -4.97 9.93 0.74
CA ARG A 101 -3.62 9.40 0.53
C ARG A 101 -3.19 8.58 1.74
N THR A 102 -2.51 7.47 1.48
CA THR A 102 -2.00 6.55 2.48
C THR A 102 -0.61 6.07 2.09
N LEU A 103 0.07 5.43 3.03
CA LEU A 103 1.34 4.76 2.80
C LEU A 103 1.14 3.26 2.99
N ILE A 104 1.79 2.47 2.14
CA ILE A 104 1.82 1.01 2.24
C ILE A 104 3.26 0.61 2.55
N PRO A 105 3.57 0.21 3.79
CA PRO A 105 4.92 -0.23 4.13
C PRO A 105 5.27 -1.51 3.37
N ALA A 106 6.47 -1.53 2.79
CA ALA A 106 6.97 -2.69 2.04
C ALA A 106 8.47 -2.86 2.29
N SER A 107 8.94 -4.10 2.37
CA SER A 107 10.38 -4.42 2.39
C SER A 107 10.98 -4.48 0.99
N GLY A 108 10.14 -4.60 -0.02
CA GLY A 108 10.51 -4.59 -1.43
C GLY A 108 9.35 -5.04 -2.31
N PHE A 109 9.51 -4.86 -3.60
CA PHE A 109 8.49 -5.23 -4.58
C PHE A 109 9.10 -5.96 -5.78
N TYR A 110 8.26 -6.66 -6.54
CA TYR A 110 8.67 -7.44 -7.70
C TYR A 110 8.30 -6.73 -8.99
N GLU A 111 9.27 -6.69 -9.92
CA GLU A 111 9.07 -6.25 -11.29
C GLU A 111 9.60 -7.29 -12.28
N TRP A 112 9.03 -7.32 -13.47
CA TRP A 112 9.37 -8.27 -14.52
C TRP A 112 9.94 -7.57 -15.74
N LYS A 113 11.21 -7.87 -16.04
CA LYS A 113 11.81 -7.42 -17.29
C LYS A 113 11.27 -8.29 -18.43
N ARG A 114 10.61 -7.68 -19.39
CA ARG A 114 10.24 -8.30 -20.65
C ARG A 114 11.43 -8.19 -21.60
N SER A 115 12.19 -9.25 -21.79
CA SER A 115 13.10 -9.41 -22.94
C SER A 115 12.28 -10.08 -24.03
N GLY A 116 12.32 -9.62 -25.28
CA GLY A 116 11.48 -10.05 -26.42
C GLY A 116 11.29 -11.57 -26.65
N GLU A 117 11.80 -12.41 -25.78
CA GLU A 117 11.62 -13.85 -25.71
C GLU A 117 10.49 -14.21 -24.73
N LYS A 118 9.92 -15.41 -24.87
CA LYS A 118 8.75 -15.92 -24.14
C LYS A 118 8.89 -15.96 -22.60
N LYS A 119 10.08 -15.70 -22.02
CA LYS A 119 10.33 -15.74 -20.58
C LYS A 119 10.62 -14.35 -20.04
N SER A 120 9.82 -13.90 -19.07
CA SER A 120 10.09 -12.68 -18.29
C SER A 120 10.96 -13.02 -17.07
N GLN A 121 12.01 -12.23 -16.84
CA GLN A 121 12.85 -12.34 -15.64
C GLN A 121 12.24 -11.50 -14.52
N ALA A 122 11.99 -12.12 -13.37
CA ALA A 122 11.57 -11.43 -12.17
C ALA A 122 12.78 -10.78 -11.45
N TYR A 123 12.58 -9.58 -10.96
CA TYR A 123 13.53 -8.85 -10.12
C TYR A 123 12.84 -8.44 -8.83
N TRP A 124 13.53 -8.59 -7.71
CA TRP A 124 13.12 -8.04 -6.44
C TRP A 124 13.85 -6.73 -6.17
N VAL A 125 13.10 -5.65 -6.13
CA VAL A 125 13.58 -4.29 -5.89
C VAL A 125 13.40 -3.98 -4.41
N LYS A 126 14.49 -3.61 -3.73
CA LYS A 126 14.50 -3.30 -2.30
C LYS A 126 15.43 -2.11 -1.98
N PRO A 127 15.28 -1.47 -0.81
CA PRO A 127 16.25 -0.48 -0.34
C PRO A 127 17.65 -1.09 -0.25
N ARG A 128 18.67 -0.31 -0.62
CA ARG A 128 20.08 -0.78 -0.60
C ARG A 128 20.52 -1.20 0.80
N HIS A 129 20.10 -0.50 1.82
CA HIS A 129 20.50 -0.71 3.22
C HIS A 129 19.48 -1.48 4.06
N GLY A 130 18.51 -2.14 3.41
CA GLY A 130 17.42 -2.82 4.11
C GLY A 130 16.34 -1.85 4.61
N GLY A 131 15.46 -2.36 5.48
CA GLY A 131 14.36 -1.58 6.06
C GLY A 131 13.12 -1.55 5.17
N LEU A 132 12.23 -0.61 5.50
CA LEU A 132 10.96 -0.38 4.82
C LEU A 132 11.05 0.80 3.82
N VAL A 133 10.20 0.76 2.81
CA VAL A 133 9.90 1.81 1.85
C VAL A 133 8.44 2.19 1.93
#